data_bea548506333e4cdf547659244aff8b2
#
_entry.id   bea548506333e4cdf547659244aff8b2
#
_cell.length_a   1.000
_cell.length_b   1.000
_cell.length_c   1.000
_cell.angle_alpha   90.00
_cell.angle_beta   90.00
_cell.angle_gamma   90.00
#
_symmetry.space_group_name_H-M   'P 1'
#
loop_
_entity.id
_entity.type
_entity.pdbx_description
1 polymer ?
#
loop_
_entity_poly.entity_id
_entity_poly.type
_entity_poly.pdbx_seq_one_letter_code
_entity_poly.pdbx_strand_id
1 'polypeptide(L)'
;MIDELSEIVPTEAEELPVQNSNDPELPTGANYFTVKIGGQVLVDTYDYETLKCVARENKVNQSDMDGLYDVKWEKTGNSFKAGASSMSGTLKALFDIRDGNNGENFTGEARVIDSKHVKVVSPSITDIEAMTVPESGTLTIYGKDYNYTNFTFETDANGKITSYTFELEDALSQQQSNKVDGMQASIGSSVDTMGVPYYMSQMNQFLRSFCSLFNDIMLKGQDLDGNATDYYFFFTGAD
;
A
#
# COMPACT_ATOMS: atom_id res chain seq x y z
N MET A 1 -22.29 -16.25 17.95
CA MET A 1 -21.41 -16.44 16.78
C MET A 1 -21.60 -15.37 15.71
N ILE A 2 -22.77 -15.25 15.05
CA ILE A 2 -22.96 -14.19 14.01
C ILE A 2 -22.84 -12.81 14.63
N ASP A 3 -23.44 -12.56 15.80
CA ASP A 3 -23.36 -11.28 16.51
C ASP A 3 -21.91 -10.94 16.89
N GLU A 4 -21.14 -11.89 17.41
CA GLU A 4 -19.71 -11.72 17.71
C GLU A 4 -18.88 -11.45 16.44
N LEU A 5 -19.22 -12.13 15.32
CA LEU A 5 -18.56 -11.90 14.05
C LEU A 5 -18.87 -10.49 13.52
N SER A 6 -20.10 -10.00 13.72
CA SER A 6 -20.53 -8.67 13.28
C SER A 6 -19.83 -7.51 14.03
N GLU A 7 -19.33 -7.76 15.24
CA GLU A 7 -18.50 -6.79 15.96
C GLU A 7 -17.08 -6.66 15.34
N ILE A 8 -16.61 -7.74 14.69
CA ILE A 8 -15.27 -7.81 14.10
C ILE A 8 -15.28 -7.29 12.67
N VAL A 9 -16.25 -7.74 11.86
CA VAL A 9 -16.40 -7.39 10.44
C VAL A 9 -17.87 -7.20 10.07
N PRO A 10 -18.20 -6.42 9.03
CA PRO A 10 -19.57 -6.32 8.53
C PRO A 10 -20.04 -7.70 8.09
N THR A 11 -21.06 -8.22 8.74
CA THR A 11 -21.58 -9.57 8.52
C THR A 11 -23.04 -9.50 8.08
N GLU A 12 -23.36 -10.19 7.01
CA GLU A 12 -24.72 -10.38 6.51
C GLU A 12 -25.03 -11.87 6.55
N ALA A 13 -26.17 -12.23 7.13
CA ALA A 13 -26.65 -13.60 7.16
C ALA A 13 -28.03 -13.66 6.51
N GLU A 14 -28.19 -14.51 5.52
CA GLU A 14 -29.43 -14.68 4.77
C GLU A 14 -29.84 -16.16 4.82
N GLU A 15 -31.13 -16.36 5.04
CA GLU A 15 -31.75 -17.69 4.95
C GLU A 15 -32.85 -17.63 3.89
N LEU A 16 -32.70 -18.41 2.83
CA LEU A 16 -33.61 -18.44 1.71
C LEU A 16 -34.18 -19.85 1.53
N PRO A 17 -35.50 -20.00 1.35
CA PRO A 17 -36.11 -21.30 1.11
C PRO A 17 -35.66 -21.89 -0.22
N VAL A 18 -35.34 -23.17 -0.23
CA VAL A 18 -35.06 -23.92 -1.46
C VAL A 18 -36.35 -24.10 -2.22
N GLN A 19 -36.44 -23.53 -3.42
CA GLN A 19 -37.60 -23.69 -4.30
C GLN A 19 -37.66 -25.12 -4.86
N ASN A 20 -38.83 -25.69 -4.89
CA ASN A 20 -39.06 -26.94 -5.56
C ASN A 20 -39.01 -26.72 -7.09
N SER A 21 -38.11 -27.41 -7.77
CA SER A 21 -37.93 -27.28 -9.21
C SER A 21 -39.14 -27.76 -10.03
N ASN A 22 -40.01 -28.61 -9.46
CA ASN A 22 -41.18 -29.13 -10.13
C ASN A 22 -42.47 -28.35 -9.82
N ASP A 23 -42.51 -27.71 -8.65
CA ASP A 23 -43.64 -26.89 -8.23
C ASP A 23 -43.12 -25.77 -7.31
N PRO A 24 -42.88 -24.55 -7.82
CA PRO A 24 -42.33 -23.45 -7.07
C PRO A 24 -43.19 -22.98 -5.88
N GLU A 25 -44.51 -23.30 -5.89
CA GLU A 25 -45.40 -22.94 -4.81
C GLU A 25 -45.36 -23.93 -3.63
N LEU A 26 -44.74 -25.12 -3.85
CA LEU A 26 -44.67 -26.14 -2.81
C LEU A 26 -43.33 -26.03 -2.07
N PRO A 27 -43.32 -25.69 -0.76
CA PRO A 27 -42.10 -25.58 -0.01
C PRO A 27 -41.41 -26.91 0.15
N THR A 28 -40.09 -26.96 -0.11
CA THR A 28 -39.28 -28.18 0.10
C THR A 28 -38.97 -28.42 1.58
N GLY A 29 -39.18 -27.42 2.45
CA GLY A 29 -38.81 -27.45 3.86
C GLY A 29 -37.29 -27.33 4.12
N ALA A 30 -36.49 -27.17 3.06
CA ALA A 30 -35.05 -26.94 3.16
C ALA A 30 -34.76 -25.44 2.90
N ASN A 31 -33.73 -24.91 3.57
CA ASN A 31 -33.28 -23.53 3.38
C ASN A 31 -31.81 -23.49 3.00
N TYR A 32 -31.46 -22.55 2.13
CA TYR A 32 -30.07 -22.12 1.93
C TYR A 32 -29.69 -21.14 3.02
N PHE A 33 -28.53 -21.33 3.61
CA PHE A 33 -27.98 -20.43 4.61
C PHE A 33 -26.68 -19.84 4.09
N THR A 34 -26.66 -18.51 3.92
CA THR A 34 -25.47 -17.82 3.40
C THR A 34 -25.00 -16.80 4.42
N VAL A 35 -23.72 -16.80 4.73
CA VAL A 35 -23.05 -15.76 5.53
C VAL A 35 -22.02 -15.06 4.68
N LYS A 36 -22.10 -13.73 4.61
CA LYS A 36 -21.16 -12.87 3.92
C LYS A 36 -20.42 -11.99 4.91
N ILE A 37 -19.14 -11.77 4.69
CA ILE A 37 -18.33 -10.79 5.41
C ILE A 37 -17.70 -9.82 4.41
N GLY A 38 -17.85 -8.50 4.65
CA GLY A 38 -17.37 -7.47 3.72
C GLY A 38 -17.88 -7.65 2.29
N GLY A 39 -19.10 -8.19 2.12
CA GLY A 39 -19.73 -8.46 0.82
C GLY A 39 -19.27 -9.74 0.12
N GLN A 40 -18.35 -10.52 0.72
CA GLN A 40 -17.88 -11.80 0.16
C GLN A 40 -18.44 -12.98 0.95
N VAL A 41 -18.77 -14.07 0.25
CA VAL A 41 -19.36 -15.27 0.84
C VAL A 41 -18.33 -15.99 1.70
N LEU A 42 -18.63 -16.14 2.99
CA LEU A 42 -17.86 -16.94 3.94
C LEU A 42 -18.42 -18.35 4.07
N VAL A 43 -19.74 -18.47 4.11
CA VAL A 43 -20.45 -19.76 4.20
C VAL A 43 -21.58 -19.75 3.18
N ASP A 44 -21.69 -20.82 2.41
CA ASP A 44 -22.80 -21.09 1.50
C ASP A 44 -23.31 -22.52 1.73
N THR A 45 -24.26 -22.64 2.64
CA THR A 45 -24.93 -23.90 3.03
C THR A 45 -23.96 -25.05 3.38
N TYR A 46 -23.29 -25.63 2.38
CA TYR A 46 -22.37 -26.77 2.51
C TYR A 46 -20.92 -26.41 2.22
N ASP A 47 -20.68 -25.28 1.60
CA ASP A 47 -19.31 -24.80 1.31
C ASP A 47 -18.95 -23.63 2.21
N TYR A 48 -17.69 -23.49 2.51
CA TYR A 48 -17.17 -22.38 3.30
C TYR A 48 -15.80 -21.95 2.81
N GLU A 49 -15.49 -20.71 3.04
CA GLU A 49 -14.17 -20.13 2.80
C GLU A 49 -13.49 -19.84 4.14
N THR A 50 -12.19 -19.79 4.14
CA THR A 50 -11.37 -19.45 5.31
C THR A 50 -10.42 -18.31 4.99
N LEU A 51 -10.03 -17.57 6.03
CA LEU A 51 -9.04 -16.52 5.94
C LEU A 51 -7.70 -17.01 6.47
N LYS A 52 -6.61 -16.64 5.81
CA LYS A 52 -5.24 -16.91 6.27
C LYS A 52 -4.41 -15.65 6.33
N CYS A 53 -3.49 -15.56 7.29
CA CYS A 53 -2.47 -14.55 7.36
C CYS A 53 -1.26 -14.97 6.53
N VAL A 54 -0.82 -14.09 5.63
CA VAL A 54 0.35 -14.31 4.76
C VAL A 54 1.30 -13.15 4.96
N ALA A 55 2.57 -13.41 5.26
CA ALA A 55 3.58 -12.37 5.37
C ALA A 55 3.75 -11.65 4.02
N ARG A 56 3.84 -10.32 4.07
CA ARG A 56 4.18 -9.51 2.90
C ARG A 56 5.60 -9.82 2.48
N GLU A 57 5.82 -9.97 1.19
CA GLU A 57 7.16 -10.10 0.62
C GLU A 57 7.85 -8.75 0.54
N ASN A 58 7.09 -7.70 0.26
CA ASN A 58 7.60 -6.36 0.03
C ASN A 58 6.94 -5.33 0.96
N LYS A 59 7.71 -4.33 1.38
CA LYS A 59 7.21 -3.17 2.13
C LYS A 59 6.33 -2.28 1.26
N VAL A 60 5.38 -1.61 1.90
CA VAL A 60 4.53 -0.58 1.26
C VAL A 60 5.07 0.81 1.57
N ASN A 61 5.52 1.03 2.81
CA ASN A 61 6.17 2.27 3.22
C ASN A 61 7.62 1.98 3.63
N GLN A 62 8.52 2.94 3.42
CA GLN A 62 9.93 2.85 3.81
C GLN A 62 10.12 2.47 5.29
N SER A 63 9.23 2.96 6.16
CA SER A 63 9.28 2.74 7.61
C SER A 63 8.60 1.45 8.08
N ASP A 64 7.96 0.68 7.17
CA ASP A 64 7.29 -0.56 7.55
C ASP A 64 8.30 -1.58 8.07
N MET A 65 7.87 -2.35 9.06
CA MET A 65 8.63 -3.53 9.50
C MET A 65 8.58 -4.62 8.43
N ASP A 66 9.63 -5.42 8.36
CA ASP A 66 9.66 -6.59 7.49
C ASP A 66 8.64 -7.62 7.94
N GLY A 67 8.00 -8.25 6.97
CA GLY A 67 7.10 -9.38 7.23
C GLY A 67 5.77 -9.02 7.89
N LEU A 68 5.25 -7.81 7.69
CA LEU A 68 3.87 -7.50 8.06
C LEU A 68 2.91 -8.45 7.36
N TYR A 69 1.89 -8.90 8.09
CA TYR A 69 0.94 -9.88 7.58
C TYR A 69 -0.24 -9.21 6.87
N ASP A 70 -0.62 -9.77 5.71
CA ASP A 70 -1.88 -9.51 5.04
C ASP A 70 -2.86 -10.66 5.24
N VAL A 71 -4.14 -10.33 5.25
CA VAL A 71 -5.22 -11.32 5.31
C VAL A 71 -5.67 -11.66 3.89
N LYS A 72 -5.67 -12.94 3.55
CA LYS A 72 -6.09 -13.45 2.24
C LYS A 72 -7.12 -14.55 2.40
N TRP A 73 -8.00 -14.68 1.41
CA TRP A 73 -8.88 -15.81 1.27
C TRP A 73 -8.07 -17.06 0.94
N GLU A 74 -8.29 -18.16 1.65
CA GLU A 74 -7.43 -19.33 1.53
C GLU A 74 -7.58 -20.07 0.22
N LYS A 75 -8.84 -20.28 -0.24
CA LYS A 75 -9.11 -21.00 -1.50
C LYS A 75 -8.74 -20.19 -2.74
N THR A 76 -9.03 -18.91 -2.75
CA THR A 76 -8.82 -18.05 -3.93
C THR A 76 -7.46 -17.36 -3.94
N GLY A 77 -6.83 -17.18 -2.77
CA GLY A 77 -5.60 -16.40 -2.61
C GLY A 77 -5.81 -14.88 -2.73
N ASN A 78 -7.03 -14.41 -2.95
CA ASN A 78 -7.34 -12.99 -3.08
C ASN A 78 -7.17 -12.25 -1.74
N SER A 79 -6.78 -10.97 -1.81
CA SER A 79 -6.68 -10.12 -0.63
C SER A 79 -8.05 -9.86 -0.01
N PHE A 80 -8.16 -9.97 1.29
CA PHE A 80 -9.37 -9.64 2.08
C PHE A 80 -9.48 -8.13 2.31
N LYS A 81 -9.02 -7.24 1.69
CA LYS A 81 -9.16 -5.76 1.71
C LYS A 81 -9.80 -5.19 3.00
N ALA A 82 -9.29 -5.59 4.16
CA ALA A 82 -9.85 -5.20 5.47
C ALA A 82 -9.88 -3.68 5.69
N GLY A 83 -8.97 -2.93 5.06
CA GLY A 83 -8.92 -1.46 5.10
C GLY A 83 -9.86 -0.75 4.10
N ALA A 84 -10.68 -1.47 3.31
CA ALA A 84 -11.57 -0.84 2.34
C ALA A 84 -12.61 0.07 3.03
N SER A 85 -13.03 1.13 2.35
CA SER A 85 -14.03 2.09 2.89
C SER A 85 -15.41 1.47 3.17
N SER A 86 -15.73 0.35 2.48
CA SER A 86 -16.96 -0.43 2.72
C SER A 86 -16.89 -1.33 3.94
N MET A 87 -15.71 -1.48 4.54
CA MET A 87 -15.51 -2.28 5.74
C MET A 87 -15.80 -1.46 6.99
N SER A 88 -16.15 -2.15 8.09
CA SER A 88 -16.37 -1.60 9.43
C SER A 88 -15.97 -2.63 10.49
N GLY A 89 -16.15 -2.29 11.77
CA GLY A 89 -15.85 -3.19 12.88
C GLY A 89 -14.40 -3.10 13.37
N THR A 90 -14.10 -3.93 14.37
CA THR A 90 -12.79 -3.92 15.06
C THR A 90 -11.62 -4.22 14.13
N LEU A 91 -11.81 -5.14 13.18
CA LEU A 91 -10.75 -5.53 12.25
C LEU A 91 -10.34 -4.36 11.37
N LYS A 92 -11.33 -3.61 10.81
CA LYS A 92 -11.03 -2.39 10.04
C LYS A 92 -10.26 -1.38 10.87
N ALA A 93 -10.70 -1.12 12.11
CA ALA A 93 -10.02 -0.15 12.98
C ALA A 93 -8.55 -0.52 13.22
N LEU A 94 -8.24 -1.81 13.41
CA LEU A 94 -6.86 -2.30 13.57
C LEU A 94 -6.04 -2.12 12.29
N PHE A 95 -6.62 -2.39 11.12
CA PHE A 95 -5.96 -2.15 9.84
C PHE A 95 -5.75 -0.65 9.57
N ASP A 96 -6.74 0.18 9.90
CA ASP A 96 -6.61 1.65 9.78
C ASP A 96 -5.47 2.19 10.66
N ILE A 97 -5.30 1.68 11.88
CA ILE A 97 -4.17 2.02 12.75
C ILE A 97 -2.85 1.52 12.17
N ARG A 98 -2.82 0.29 11.66
CA ARG A 98 -1.59 -0.33 11.13
C ARG A 98 -1.15 0.30 9.81
N ASP A 99 -2.07 0.54 8.89
CA ASP A 99 -1.80 0.92 7.49
C ASP A 99 -2.24 2.36 7.15
N GLY A 100 -2.87 3.08 8.08
CA GLY A 100 -3.41 4.42 7.85
C GLY A 100 -2.33 5.44 7.49
N ASN A 101 -2.43 6.03 6.31
CA ASN A 101 -1.50 7.02 5.77
C ASN A 101 -2.17 8.35 5.39
N ASN A 102 -3.45 8.56 5.77
CA ASN A 102 -4.23 9.76 5.45
C ASN A 102 -4.24 10.10 3.94
N GLY A 103 -4.30 9.09 3.08
CA GLY A 103 -4.26 9.26 1.64
C GLY A 103 -2.87 9.54 1.05
N GLU A 104 -1.82 9.61 1.85
CA GLU A 104 -0.45 9.93 1.44
C GLU A 104 0.31 8.70 0.87
N ASN A 105 -0.29 7.96 -0.07
CA ASN A 105 0.41 6.90 -0.77
C ASN A 105 1.07 7.44 -2.05
N PHE A 106 2.10 6.74 -2.53
CA PHE A 106 2.75 7.07 -3.79
C PHE A 106 1.81 6.78 -4.97
N THR A 107 1.61 7.76 -5.83
CA THR A 107 0.87 7.64 -7.09
C THR A 107 1.53 8.47 -8.18
N GLY A 108 1.27 8.11 -9.45
CA GLY A 108 1.72 8.87 -10.61
C GLY A 108 1.37 8.16 -11.91
N GLU A 109 1.80 8.69 -13.05
CA GLU A 109 1.54 8.12 -14.37
C GLU A 109 2.77 7.33 -14.84
N ALA A 110 2.58 6.04 -15.17
CA ALA A 110 3.63 5.16 -15.65
C ALA A 110 4.00 5.47 -17.11
N ARG A 111 5.29 5.50 -17.41
CA ARG A 111 5.88 5.61 -18.75
C ARG A 111 6.95 4.52 -18.90
N VAL A 112 6.77 3.64 -19.87
CA VAL A 112 7.71 2.55 -20.10
C VAL A 112 8.93 3.09 -20.84
N ILE A 113 10.12 2.99 -20.22
CA ILE A 113 11.40 3.35 -20.87
C ILE A 113 11.90 2.16 -21.68
N ASP A 114 11.96 0.99 -21.04
CA ASP A 114 12.34 -0.28 -21.65
C ASP A 114 11.65 -1.45 -20.95
N SER A 115 12.06 -2.68 -21.22
CA SER A 115 11.42 -3.87 -20.66
C SER A 115 11.57 -4.00 -19.13
N LYS A 116 12.56 -3.36 -18.52
CA LYS A 116 12.82 -3.42 -17.08
C LYS A 116 12.65 -2.10 -16.34
N HIS A 117 12.58 -0.98 -17.06
CA HIS A 117 12.50 0.34 -16.45
C HIS A 117 11.18 1.02 -16.74
N VAL A 118 10.47 1.38 -15.67
CA VAL A 118 9.23 2.16 -15.72
C VAL A 118 9.44 3.48 -15.00
N LYS A 119 9.28 4.57 -15.75
CA LYS A 119 9.33 5.93 -15.21
C LYS A 119 7.93 6.33 -14.76
N VAL A 120 7.78 6.82 -13.54
CA VAL A 120 6.53 7.39 -13.04
C VAL A 120 6.68 8.90 -13.03
N VAL A 121 5.88 9.57 -13.84
CA VAL A 121 5.84 11.04 -13.98
C VAL A 121 4.68 11.62 -13.17
N SER A 122 4.77 12.91 -12.85
CA SER A 122 3.78 13.60 -11.99
C SER A 122 3.51 12.86 -10.68
N PRO A 123 4.57 12.49 -9.93
CA PRO A 123 4.40 11.72 -8.70
C PRO A 123 3.68 12.55 -7.63
N SER A 124 2.90 11.88 -6.76
CA SER A 124 2.27 12.51 -5.60
C SER A 124 3.29 12.97 -4.55
N ILE A 125 4.42 12.26 -4.45
CA ILE A 125 5.51 12.58 -3.53
C ILE A 125 6.60 13.31 -4.32
N THR A 126 6.67 14.62 -4.14
CA THR A 126 7.62 15.51 -4.85
C THR A 126 8.73 16.05 -3.94
N ASP A 127 8.64 15.86 -2.65
CA ASP A 127 9.60 16.32 -1.65
C ASP A 127 10.47 15.16 -1.18
N ILE A 128 11.78 15.30 -1.28
CA ILE A 128 12.75 14.29 -0.79
C ILE A 128 12.56 14.06 0.71
N GLU A 129 12.27 15.10 1.48
CA GLU A 129 12.09 14.98 2.92
C GLU A 129 10.82 14.19 3.29
N ALA A 130 9.80 14.23 2.44
CA ALA A 130 8.53 13.51 2.61
C ALA A 130 8.52 12.12 1.92
N MET A 131 9.68 11.64 1.44
CA MET A 131 9.75 10.37 0.71
C MET A 131 9.38 9.19 1.62
N THR A 132 8.41 8.38 1.16
CA THR A 132 7.95 7.17 1.84
C THR A 132 8.14 5.91 1.00
N VAL A 133 8.63 6.04 -0.25
CA VAL A 133 8.85 4.93 -1.18
C VAL A 133 9.96 4.03 -0.66
N PRO A 134 9.70 2.71 -0.44
CA PRO A 134 10.73 1.78 -0.03
C PRO A 134 11.73 1.50 -1.18
N GLU A 135 12.97 1.16 -0.85
CA GLU A 135 14.03 0.88 -1.83
C GLU A 135 13.64 -0.24 -2.80
N SER A 136 13.00 -1.28 -2.29
CA SER A 136 12.41 -2.36 -3.08
C SER A 136 10.97 -2.60 -2.65
N GLY A 137 10.11 -3.01 -3.58
CA GLY A 137 8.69 -3.13 -3.27
C GLY A 137 7.85 -3.63 -4.42
N THR A 138 6.57 -3.34 -4.35
CA THR A 138 5.60 -3.68 -5.39
C THR A 138 4.95 -2.41 -5.94
N LEU A 139 5.10 -2.19 -7.24
CA LEU A 139 4.45 -1.13 -8.00
C LEU A 139 3.19 -1.70 -8.68
N THR A 140 2.03 -1.21 -8.29
CA THR A 140 0.76 -1.60 -8.92
C THR A 140 0.46 -0.65 -10.08
N ILE A 141 0.39 -1.20 -11.31
CA ILE A 141 0.04 -0.42 -12.52
C ILE A 141 -1.19 -1.04 -13.15
N TYR A 142 -2.25 -0.25 -13.34
CA TYR A 142 -3.50 -0.71 -13.92
C TYR A 142 -4.05 -1.98 -13.22
N GLY A 143 -3.95 -2.01 -11.87
CA GLY A 143 -4.46 -3.12 -11.04
C GLY A 143 -3.64 -4.42 -11.10
N LYS A 144 -2.46 -4.40 -11.72
CA LYS A 144 -1.52 -5.51 -11.73
C LYS A 144 -0.24 -5.13 -11.00
N ASP A 145 0.25 -6.04 -10.18
CA ASP A 145 1.43 -5.88 -9.36
C ASP A 145 2.71 -6.27 -10.13
N TYR A 146 3.73 -5.42 -10.00
CA TYR A 146 5.08 -5.60 -10.54
C TYR A 146 6.08 -5.33 -9.42
N ASN A 147 6.90 -6.32 -9.10
CA ASN A 147 7.97 -6.13 -8.12
C ASN A 147 9.10 -5.31 -8.73
N TYR A 148 9.66 -4.39 -7.92
CA TYR A 148 10.85 -3.63 -8.28
C TYR A 148 11.94 -3.85 -7.23
N THR A 149 13.18 -3.81 -7.67
CA THR A 149 14.36 -4.05 -6.83
C THR A 149 15.07 -2.77 -6.41
N ASN A 150 14.85 -1.70 -7.16
CA ASN A 150 15.47 -0.40 -6.90
C ASN A 150 14.68 0.70 -7.61
N PHE A 151 14.91 1.96 -7.22
CA PHE A 151 14.42 3.12 -7.95
C PHE A 151 15.44 4.27 -7.92
N THR A 152 15.34 5.15 -8.89
CA THR A 152 16.04 6.43 -8.94
C THR A 152 15.03 7.54 -9.17
N PHE A 153 15.38 8.79 -8.87
CA PHE A 153 14.50 9.93 -9.10
C PHE A 153 15.25 11.09 -9.74
N GLU A 154 14.50 11.93 -10.44
CA GLU A 154 15.00 13.18 -11.05
C GLU A 154 14.40 14.38 -10.32
N THR A 155 15.19 15.43 -10.11
CA THR A 155 14.73 16.66 -9.47
C THR A 155 14.79 17.84 -10.43
N ASP A 156 13.93 18.83 -10.21
CA ASP A 156 14.01 20.14 -10.88
C ASP A 156 15.08 21.05 -10.25
N ALA A 157 15.21 22.27 -10.80
CA ALA A 157 16.15 23.29 -10.30
C ALA A 157 15.85 23.75 -8.85
N ASN A 158 14.66 23.47 -8.34
CA ASN A 158 14.23 23.81 -6.98
C ASN A 158 14.39 22.63 -6.00
N GLY A 159 14.94 21.48 -6.46
CA GLY A 159 15.10 20.27 -5.65
C GLY A 159 13.83 19.44 -5.52
N LYS A 160 12.75 19.75 -6.25
CA LYS A 160 11.54 18.94 -6.22
C LYS A 160 11.64 17.76 -7.16
N ILE A 161 11.20 16.60 -6.73
CA ILE A 161 11.18 15.37 -7.53
C ILE A 161 10.12 15.51 -8.62
N THR A 162 10.55 15.30 -9.87
CA THR A 162 9.71 15.37 -11.06
C THR A 162 9.30 14.00 -11.58
N SER A 163 10.12 12.98 -11.31
CA SER A 163 9.86 11.62 -11.76
C SER A 163 10.65 10.59 -10.94
N TYR A 164 10.12 9.38 -10.87
CA TYR A 164 10.80 8.20 -10.33
C TYR A 164 10.96 7.18 -11.45
N THR A 165 12.10 6.50 -11.49
CA THR A 165 12.36 5.40 -12.43
C THR A 165 12.58 4.13 -11.62
N PHE A 166 11.67 3.18 -11.76
CA PHE A 166 11.69 1.90 -11.05
C PHE A 166 12.34 0.82 -11.93
N GLU A 167 13.25 0.05 -11.35
CA GLU A 167 13.85 -1.13 -11.95
C GLU A 167 13.03 -2.37 -11.56
N LEU A 168 12.31 -2.95 -12.53
CA LEU A 168 11.46 -4.11 -12.31
C LEU A 168 12.30 -5.39 -12.17
N GLU A 169 11.90 -6.26 -11.25
CA GLU A 169 12.51 -7.58 -11.07
C GLU A 169 12.35 -8.42 -12.35
N ASP A 170 11.15 -8.49 -12.89
CA ASP A 170 10.80 -9.19 -14.12
C ASP A 170 10.64 -8.24 -15.30
N ALA A 171 11.18 -8.65 -16.46
CA ALA A 171 11.03 -7.87 -17.68
C ALA A 171 9.59 -7.89 -18.21
N LEU A 172 9.08 -6.71 -18.60
CA LEU A 172 7.79 -6.57 -19.26
C LEU A 172 7.86 -7.16 -20.68
N SER A 173 6.86 -7.96 -21.05
CA SER A 173 6.63 -8.29 -22.45
C SER A 173 6.13 -7.06 -23.21
N GLN A 174 6.26 -7.06 -24.54
CA GLN A 174 5.76 -5.95 -25.39
C GLN A 174 4.26 -5.67 -25.17
N GLN A 175 3.45 -6.72 -24.94
CA GLN A 175 2.03 -6.55 -24.66
C GLN A 175 1.77 -5.89 -23.30
N GLN A 176 2.57 -6.23 -22.29
CA GLN A 176 2.49 -5.60 -20.97
C GLN A 176 2.94 -4.13 -21.05
N SER A 177 4.05 -3.84 -21.71
CA SER A 177 4.55 -2.48 -21.92
C SER A 177 3.47 -1.58 -22.53
N ASN A 178 2.81 -2.04 -23.59
CA ASN A 178 1.74 -1.29 -24.25
C ASN A 178 0.49 -1.09 -23.36
N LYS A 179 0.25 -1.98 -22.39
CA LYS A 179 -0.89 -1.87 -21.47
C LYS A 179 -0.63 -0.97 -20.28
N VAL A 180 0.61 -0.90 -19.82
CA VAL A 180 0.97 -0.11 -18.63
C VAL A 180 1.41 1.31 -18.96
N ASP A 181 1.84 1.57 -20.20
CA ASP A 181 2.26 2.90 -20.61
C ASP A 181 1.10 3.90 -20.58
N GLY A 182 1.28 5.02 -19.90
CA GLY A 182 0.25 6.03 -19.67
C GLY A 182 -0.79 5.68 -18.60
N MET A 183 -0.62 4.57 -17.88
CA MET A 183 -1.57 4.16 -16.85
C MET A 183 -1.17 4.66 -15.46
N GLN A 184 -2.16 4.72 -14.56
CA GLN A 184 -1.93 5.06 -13.16
C GLN A 184 -1.07 4.00 -12.48
N ALA A 185 0.02 4.43 -11.87
CA ALA A 185 0.87 3.64 -11.00
C ALA A 185 0.68 4.04 -9.54
N SER A 186 0.80 3.09 -8.62
CA SER A 186 0.73 3.35 -7.17
C SER A 186 1.57 2.35 -6.39
N ILE A 187 2.02 2.76 -5.19
CA ILE A 187 2.62 1.88 -4.19
C ILE A 187 1.73 1.94 -2.96
N GLY A 188 1.18 0.78 -2.57
CA GLY A 188 0.22 0.67 -1.48
C GLY A 188 -1.15 1.22 -1.80
N SER A 189 -2.04 1.14 -0.82
CA SER A 189 -3.40 1.66 -0.91
C SER A 189 -3.49 3.00 -0.21
N SER A 190 -4.25 3.94 -0.79
CA SER A 190 -4.63 5.17 -0.09
C SER A 190 -5.62 4.85 1.02
N VAL A 191 -5.25 5.10 2.27
CA VAL A 191 -6.09 4.92 3.45
C VAL A 191 -6.30 6.28 4.11
N ASP A 192 -7.54 6.77 4.09
CA ASP A 192 -7.89 8.11 4.58
C ASP A 192 -8.07 8.13 6.11
N THR A 193 -7.08 7.59 6.83
CA THR A 193 -6.99 7.62 8.29
C THR A 193 -5.53 7.83 8.70
N MET A 194 -5.31 8.47 9.84
CA MET A 194 -3.98 8.66 10.41
C MET A 194 -3.62 7.44 11.25
N GLY A 195 -2.83 6.55 10.69
CA GLY A 195 -2.28 5.38 11.37
C GLY A 195 -0.77 5.50 11.59
N VAL A 196 -0.15 4.38 11.93
CA VAL A 196 1.30 4.30 12.18
C VAL A 196 2.13 4.85 11.01
N PRO A 197 1.86 4.50 9.72
CA PRO A 197 2.64 5.01 8.60
C PRO A 197 2.58 6.55 8.47
N TYR A 198 1.42 7.15 8.72
CA TYR A 198 1.28 8.61 8.71
C TYR A 198 2.21 9.27 9.74
N TYR A 199 2.16 8.85 11.02
CA TYR A 199 3.00 9.43 12.05
C TYR A 199 4.49 9.15 11.84
N MET A 200 4.84 7.98 11.32
CA MET A 200 6.22 7.65 10.95
C MET A 200 6.74 8.53 9.81
N SER A 201 5.92 8.79 8.80
CA SER A 201 6.24 9.73 7.71
C SER A 201 6.51 11.13 8.26
N GLN A 202 5.62 11.65 9.11
CA GLN A 202 5.79 12.97 9.72
C GLN A 202 7.06 13.05 10.60
N MET A 203 7.36 12.00 11.35
CA MET A 203 8.56 11.92 12.17
C MET A 203 9.83 11.91 11.30
N ASN A 204 9.82 11.10 10.24
CA ASN A 204 10.95 11.01 9.31
C ASN A 204 11.18 12.35 8.57
N GLN A 205 10.11 13.02 8.14
CA GLN A 205 10.19 14.34 7.53
C GLN A 205 10.81 15.36 8.51
N PHE A 206 10.32 15.37 9.76
CA PHE A 206 10.90 16.24 10.80
C PHE A 206 12.39 15.98 11.01
N LEU A 207 12.80 14.72 11.13
CA LEU A 207 14.20 14.35 11.32
C LEU A 207 15.07 14.75 10.14
N ARG A 208 14.62 14.51 8.91
CA ARG A 208 15.38 14.92 7.70
C ARG A 208 15.53 16.43 7.63
N SER A 209 14.44 17.18 7.82
CA SER A 209 14.49 18.66 7.84
C SER A 209 15.40 19.19 8.96
N PHE A 210 15.35 18.58 10.15
CA PHE A 210 16.21 18.94 11.26
C PHE A 210 17.69 18.69 10.94
N CYS A 211 18.02 17.52 10.43
CA CYS A 211 19.40 17.16 10.06
C CYS A 211 19.93 18.05 8.95
N SER A 212 19.13 18.32 7.92
CA SER A 212 19.48 19.22 6.81
C SER A 212 19.76 20.63 7.32
N LEU A 213 18.83 21.21 8.08
CA LEU A 213 19.00 22.56 8.64
C LEU A 213 20.24 22.66 9.55
N PHE A 214 20.47 21.65 10.38
CA PHE A 214 21.63 21.62 11.27
C PHE A 214 22.95 21.56 10.49
N ASN A 215 23.00 20.70 9.47
CA ASN A 215 24.17 20.60 8.59
C ASN A 215 24.41 21.91 7.84
N ASP A 216 23.37 22.58 7.36
CA ASP A 216 23.47 23.89 6.70
C ASP A 216 24.04 24.98 7.61
N ILE A 217 23.71 24.94 8.90
CA ILE A 217 24.27 25.87 9.89
C ILE A 217 25.74 25.53 10.10
N MET A 218 26.10 24.26 10.26
CA MET A 218 27.46 23.81 10.45
C MET A 218 28.38 24.17 9.28
N LEU A 219 27.90 23.99 8.04
CA LEU A 219 28.63 24.36 6.82
C LEU A 219 28.92 25.87 6.67
N LYS A 220 28.17 26.72 7.35
CA LYS A 220 28.41 28.18 7.41
C LYS A 220 29.38 28.63 8.51
N GLY A 221 29.83 27.66 9.31
CA GLY A 221 30.73 27.89 10.41
C GLY A 221 32.21 28.08 9.98
N GLN A 222 33.02 28.43 10.98
CA GLN A 222 34.49 28.43 10.87
C GLN A 222 35.06 27.66 12.05
N ASP A 223 36.17 26.98 11.83
CA ASP A 223 36.95 26.36 12.93
C ASP A 223 37.70 27.42 13.77
N LEU A 224 38.35 26.97 14.82
CA LEU A 224 39.13 27.86 15.71
C LEU A 224 40.32 28.51 15.01
N ASP A 225 40.75 27.95 13.87
CA ASP A 225 41.86 28.48 13.05
C ASP A 225 41.34 29.40 11.95
N GLY A 226 40.03 29.61 11.85
CA GLY A 226 39.37 30.49 10.89
C GLY A 226 39.10 29.83 9.49
N ASN A 227 39.28 28.53 9.36
CA ASN A 227 38.96 27.80 8.12
C ASN A 227 37.48 27.51 8.06
N ALA A 228 36.91 27.53 6.85
CA ALA A 228 35.51 27.15 6.63
C ALA A 228 35.26 25.68 7.00
N THR A 229 34.10 25.41 7.60
CA THR A 229 33.65 24.05 7.96
C THR A 229 32.79 23.40 6.89
N ASP A 230 33.00 23.77 5.63
CA ASP A 230 32.18 23.40 4.47
C ASP A 230 32.25 21.92 4.03
N TYR A 231 33.04 21.06 4.72
CA TYR A 231 33.10 19.60 4.53
C TYR A 231 32.72 18.79 5.76
N TYR A 232 32.28 19.41 6.84
CA TYR A 232 31.91 18.71 8.07
C TYR A 232 30.40 18.63 8.20
N PHE A 233 29.82 17.49 7.78
CA PHE A 233 28.46 17.16 8.12
C PHE A 233 28.41 16.54 9.51
N PHE A 234 27.54 17.05 10.38
CA PHE A 234 27.33 16.48 11.70
C PHE A 234 26.44 15.25 11.64
N PHE A 235 25.39 15.33 10.81
CA PHE A 235 24.53 14.21 10.53
C PHE A 235 24.85 13.66 9.14
N THR A 236 25.35 12.43 9.09
CA THR A 236 25.58 11.66 7.88
C THR A 236 24.61 10.50 7.88
N GLY A 237 23.60 10.52 6.99
CA GLY A 237 22.73 9.39 6.75
C GLY A 237 23.32 8.51 5.62
N ALA A 238 23.00 7.23 5.61
CA ALA A 238 23.04 6.46 4.37
C ALA A 238 21.90 6.96 3.50
N ASP A 239 22.20 7.38 2.27
CA ASP A 239 21.22 7.77 1.25
C ASP A 239 20.33 6.57 0.89
#